data_76bec467d7fcc99b71e519484430da34
#
_entry.id   76bec467d7fcc99b71e519484430da34
#
_cell.length_a   1.000
_cell.length_b   1.000
_cell.length_c   1.000
_cell.angle_alpha   90.00
_cell.angle_beta   90.00
_cell.angle_gamma   90.00
#
_symmetry.space_group_name_H-M   'P 1'
#
loop_
_entity.id
_entity.type
_entity.pdbx_description
1 polymer ?
#
loop_
_entity_poly.entity_id
_entity_poly.type
_entity_poly.pdbx_seq_one_letter_code
_entity_poly.pdbx_strand_id
1 'polypeptide(L)'
;MYKRQIINNPEFADVRSLEGVAPTKKPCIPIIAVPTTAGTAAEVTINYVITDVEKKRKFVCVDTHDIPVIAVIDSDMMSSMPKGLTAATGMDALTHAIEGYTTKAAWEMTDMFHLKAIEIISNSLRGAVDNTPEGREGMALGQYIAGMGFSNVGLGIVHSMAHALGAVYDTPHGVANAILLPTVMEYNAPFTGDKYKYIAKAMGVEGVENLSLIHISEPTRRTPI
;
A
#
# COMPACT_ATOMS: atom_id res chain seq x y z
N MET A 1 13.25 -8.48 4.95
CA MET A 1 12.85 -9.69 4.24
C MET A 1 14.06 -10.31 3.51
N TYR A 2 14.62 -9.75 2.47
CA TYR A 2 15.75 -10.26 1.70
C TYR A 2 16.89 -10.93 2.50
N LYS A 3 17.46 -10.26 3.53
CA LYS A 3 18.58 -10.82 4.31
C LYS A 3 18.25 -12.15 5.00
N ARG A 4 16.99 -12.44 5.26
CA ARG A 4 16.54 -13.68 5.90
C ARG A 4 16.27 -14.77 4.87
N GLN A 5 15.90 -14.38 3.67
CA GLN A 5 15.68 -15.28 2.56
C GLN A 5 16.98 -15.97 2.12
N ILE A 6 18.08 -15.23 2.00
CA ILE A 6 19.37 -15.77 1.55
C ILE A 6 20.03 -16.71 2.55
N ILE A 7 19.62 -16.74 3.82
CA ILE A 7 20.14 -17.70 4.80
C ILE A 7 19.81 -19.12 4.38
N ASN A 8 18.60 -19.37 3.91
CA ASN A 8 18.15 -20.68 3.45
C ASN A 8 18.31 -20.88 1.93
N ASN A 9 18.52 -19.79 1.19
CA ASN A 9 18.70 -19.78 -0.26
C ASN A 9 19.95 -18.95 -0.62
N PRO A 10 21.16 -19.39 -0.24
CA PRO A 10 22.40 -18.60 -0.39
C PRO A 10 22.79 -18.35 -1.86
N GLU A 11 22.27 -19.14 -2.79
CA GLU A 11 22.44 -18.95 -4.22
C GLU A 11 21.88 -17.60 -4.73
N PHE A 12 20.99 -16.97 -3.98
CA PHE A 12 20.39 -15.68 -4.29
C PHE A 12 21.01 -14.52 -3.48
N ALA A 13 22.28 -14.63 -3.10
CA ALA A 13 22.99 -13.58 -2.35
C ALA A 13 23.04 -12.24 -3.11
N ASP A 14 23.06 -12.25 -4.44
CA ASP A 14 22.78 -11.04 -5.23
C ASP A 14 21.26 -10.84 -5.33
N VAL A 15 20.76 -9.82 -4.65
CA VAL A 15 19.34 -9.50 -4.61
C VAL A 15 18.72 -9.23 -5.99
N ARG A 16 19.51 -8.83 -6.97
CA ARG A 16 19.04 -8.63 -8.35
C ARG A 16 18.52 -9.92 -8.99
N SER A 17 19.02 -11.07 -8.54
CA SER A 17 18.53 -12.39 -9.00
C SER A 17 17.13 -12.74 -8.52
N LEU A 18 16.58 -11.97 -7.58
CA LEU A 18 15.23 -12.13 -7.03
C LEU A 18 14.21 -11.16 -7.67
N GLU A 19 14.60 -10.36 -8.67
CA GLU A 19 13.69 -9.44 -9.35
C GLU A 19 12.53 -10.18 -10.01
N GLY A 20 11.31 -9.67 -9.84
CA GLY A 20 10.08 -10.31 -10.30
C GLY A 20 9.62 -11.41 -9.35
N VAL A 21 9.12 -12.51 -9.89
CA VAL A 21 8.76 -13.69 -9.08
C VAL A 21 10.04 -14.43 -8.71
N ALA A 22 10.39 -14.35 -7.44
CA ALA A 22 11.62 -14.91 -6.93
C ALA A 22 11.62 -16.45 -7.05
N PRO A 23 12.68 -17.05 -7.61
CA PRO A 23 12.73 -18.50 -7.85
C PRO A 23 13.25 -19.28 -6.63
N THR A 24 13.01 -18.79 -5.41
CA THR A 24 13.44 -19.45 -4.18
C THR A 24 12.74 -20.78 -3.99
N LYS A 25 13.41 -21.74 -3.36
CA LYS A 25 12.89 -23.10 -3.17
C LYS A 25 12.60 -23.42 -1.70
N LYS A 26 13.15 -22.63 -0.79
CA LYS A 26 13.02 -22.86 0.65
C LYS A 26 12.44 -21.62 1.32
N PRO A 27 11.55 -21.80 2.29
CA PRO A 27 11.07 -20.70 3.13
C PRO A 27 12.26 -19.96 3.78
N CYS A 28 12.13 -18.66 3.98
CA CYS A 28 13.07 -17.90 4.80
C CYS A 28 13.04 -18.40 6.26
N ILE A 29 13.98 -17.95 7.07
CA ILE A 29 13.88 -18.18 8.52
C ILE A 29 12.58 -17.52 9.04
N PRO A 30 11.89 -18.16 10.02
CA PRO A 30 10.64 -17.62 10.55
C PRO A 30 10.75 -16.17 11.01
N ILE A 31 9.79 -15.35 10.61
CA ILE A 31 9.72 -13.92 10.93
C ILE A 31 8.49 -13.66 11.78
N ILE A 32 8.66 -13.01 12.93
CA ILE A 32 7.58 -12.34 13.65
C ILE A 32 7.72 -10.85 13.33
N ALA A 33 6.72 -10.27 12.67
CA ALA A 33 6.75 -8.87 12.25
C ALA A 33 5.90 -8.02 13.19
N VAL A 34 6.49 -6.92 13.68
CA VAL A 34 5.79 -5.90 14.47
C VAL A 34 5.97 -4.57 13.73
N PRO A 35 4.99 -4.13 12.93
CA PRO A 35 5.12 -2.90 12.16
C PRO A 35 5.12 -1.66 13.08
N THR A 36 5.94 -0.69 12.73
CA THR A 36 6.04 0.61 13.40
C THR A 36 5.54 1.76 12.53
N THR A 37 4.99 1.43 11.36
CA THR A 37 4.35 2.37 10.43
C THR A 37 3.03 1.81 9.93
N ALA A 38 2.08 2.67 9.62
CA ALA A 38 0.79 2.29 9.07
C ALA A 38 0.72 2.68 7.59
N GLY A 39 1.24 1.83 6.72
CA GLY A 39 1.30 2.12 5.27
C GLY A 39 1.57 0.91 4.40
N THR A 40 2.78 0.37 4.52
CA THR A 40 3.33 -0.62 3.56
C THR A 40 2.75 -2.02 3.68
N ALA A 41 2.17 -2.37 4.84
CA ALA A 41 1.69 -3.72 5.16
C ALA A 41 2.76 -4.84 4.93
N ALA A 42 4.04 -4.52 5.13
CA ALA A 42 5.14 -5.46 4.89
C ALA A 42 5.06 -6.72 5.76
N GLU A 43 4.30 -6.67 6.85
CA GLU A 43 4.06 -7.78 7.78
C GLU A 43 3.11 -8.84 7.24
N VAL A 44 2.39 -8.57 6.13
CA VAL A 44 1.37 -9.46 5.56
C VAL A 44 1.51 -9.67 4.05
N THR A 45 2.55 -9.07 3.44
CA THR A 45 2.73 -9.11 1.99
C THR A 45 3.90 -9.97 1.56
N ILE A 46 3.80 -10.51 0.34
CA ILE A 46 4.84 -11.30 -0.33
C ILE A 46 5.80 -10.43 -1.14
N ASN A 47 5.57 -9.11 -1.16
CA ASN A 47 6.31 -8.17 -1.99
C ASN A 47 7.35 -7.42 -1.16
N TYR A 48 8.52 -7.19 -1.72
CA TYR A 48 9.47 -6.22 -1.22
C TYR A 48 10.17 -5.49 -2.36
N VAL A 49 10.53 -4.23 -2.10
CA VAL A 49 11.07 -3.33 -3.13
C VAL A 49 12.51 -2.97 -2.79
N ILE A 50 13.38 -3.12 -3.75
CA ILE A 50 14.82 -2.84 -3.64
C ILE A 50 15.17 -1.66 -4.53
N THR A 51 16.00 -0.74 -4.01
CA THR A 51 16.58 0.32 -4.81
C THR A 51 17.94 -0.12 -5.34
N ASP A 52 18.04 -0.23 -6.66
CA ASP A 52 19.31 -0.40 -7.36
C ASP A 52 19.93 0.98 -7.59
N VAL A 53 20.86 1.36 -6.72
CA VAL A 53 21.47 2.70 -6.75
C VAL A 53 22.35 2.91 -7.99
N GLU A 54 22.94 1.85 -8.52
CA GLU A 54 23.78 1.90 -9.73
C GLU A 54 22.94 2.20 -10.96
N LYS A 55 21.79 1.51 -11.08
CA LYS A 55 20.87 1.67 -12.23
C LYS A 55 19.81 2.76 -12.00
N LYS A 56 19.82 3.42 -10.83
CA LYS A 56 18.84 4.45 -10.43
C LYS A 56 17.39 3.99 -10.67
N ARG A 57 17.08 2.75 -10.26
CA ARG A 57 15.73 2.20 -10.38
C ARG A 57 15.33 1.43 -9.14
N LYS A 58 14.03 1.33 -8.89
CA LYS A 58 13.46 0.38 -7.94
C LYS A 58 12.95 -0.84 -8.70
N PHE A 59 13.11 -2.01 -8.10
CA PHE A 59 12.54 -3.25 -8.62
C PHE A 59 11.82 -4.01 -7.51
N VAL A 60 10.80 -4.75 -7.91
CA VAL A 60 9.95 -5.52 -7.01
C VAL A 60 10.40 -6.98 -7.02
N CYS A 61 10.49 -7.56 -5.85
CA CYS A 61 10.63 -9.00 -5.65
C CYS A 61 9.32 -9.52 -5.06
N VAL A 62 8.84 -10.64 -5.58
CA VAL A 62 7.62 -11.31 -5.13
C VAL A 62 7.98 -12.71 -4.68
N ASP A 63 7.88 -13.01 -3.38
CA ASP A 63 8.28 -14.30 -2.83
C ASP A 63 7.34 -14.76 -1.72
N THR A 64 6.58 -15.81 -1.99
CA THR A 64 5.68 -16.43 -1.01
C THR A 64 6.43 -17.07 0.15
N HIS A 65 7.72 -17.39 -0.02
CA HIS A 65 8.57 -17.95 1.02
C HIS A 65 9.10 -16.91 2.01
N ASP A 66 8.89 -15.61 1.78
CA ASP A 66 9.41 -14.52 2.61
C ASP A 66 8.32 -13.82 3.46
N ILE A 67 7.08 -14.30 3.40
CA ILE A 67 6.00 -13.76 4.20
C ILE A 67 6.23 -14.06 5.71
N PRO A 68 6.02 -13.10 6.62
CA PRO A 68 6.07 -13.35 8.06
C PRO A 68 5.08 -14.42 8.51
N VAL A 69 5.49 -15.28 9.43
CA VAL A 69 4.61 -16.32 10.00
C VAL A 69 3.65 -15.77 11.05
N ILE A 70 4.00 -14.64 11.66
CA ILE A 70 3.15 -13.91 12.63
C ILE A 70 3.30 -12.42 12.35
N ALA A 71 2.18 -11.72 12.30
CA ALA A 71 2.10 -10.26 12.33
C ALA A 71 1.47 -9.82 13.65
N VAL A 72 2.14 -8.94 14.39
CA VAL A 72 1.62 -8.34 15.63
C VAL A 72 1.27 -6.89 15.31
N ILE A 73 -0.01 -6.60 15.18
CA ILE A 73 -0.51 -5.26 14.84
C ILE A 73 -0.85 -4.54 16.14
N ASP A 74 0.05 -3.66 16.55
CA ASP A 74 -0.06 -2.87 17.78
C ASP A 74 0.07 -1.39 17.41
N SER A 75 -1.02 -0.64 17.61
CA SER A 75 -1.07 0.79 17.28
C SER A 75 -0.14 1.65 18.14
N ASP A 76 0.19 1.19 19.34
CA ASP A 76 1.13 1.89 20.22
C ASP A 76 2.53 1.93 19.62
N MET A 77 2.94 0.89 18.89
CA MET A 77 4.21 0.84 18.16
C MET A 77 4.28 1.85 17.01
N MET A 78 3.16 2.40 16.59
CA MET A 78 3.05 3.41 15.52
C MET A 78 2.83 4.83 16.07
N SER A 79 2.59 4.99 17.37
CA SER A 79 2.20 6.26 17.99
C SER A 79 3.28 7.35 17.95
N SER A 80 4.55 6.96 17.80
CA SER A 80 5.69 7.87 17.71
C SER A 80 5.96 8.43 16.30
N MET A 81 5.19 8.00 15.29
CA MET A 81 5.36 8.53 13.94
C MET A 81 5.04 10.03 13.88
N PRO A 82 5.93 10.86 13.28
CA PRO A 82 5.65 12.26 13.02
C PRO A 82 4.43 12.45 12.09
N LYS A 83 3.71 13.57 12.23
CA LYS A 83 2.51 13.89 11.43
C LYS A 83 2.72 13.70 9.92
N GLY A 84 3.80 14.24 9.37
CA GLY A 84 4.11 14.14 7.94
C GLY A 84 4.34 12.70 7.48
N LEU A 85 5.01 11.88 8.29
CA LEU A 85 5.20 10.46 7.99
C LEU A 85 3.88 9.71 8.08
N THR A 86 3.08 9.96 9.12
CA THR A 86 1.75 9.36 9.28
C THR A 86 0.86 9.65 8.08
N ALA A 87 0.83 10.91 7.63
CA ALA A 87 0.06 11.31 6.47
C ALA A 87 0.54 10.60 5.19
N ALA A 88 1.84 10.62 4.94
CA ALA A 88 2.43 10.00 3.75
C ALA A 88 2.18 8.47 3.71
N THR A 89 2.46 7.77 4.82
CA THR A 89 2.23 6.32 4.88
C THR A 89 0.75 5.95 4.84
N GLY A 90 -0.12 6.78 5.42
CA GLY A 90 -1.56 6.56 5.36
C GLY A 90 -2.14 6.76 3.95
N MET A 91 -1.64 7.75 3.20
CA MET A 91 -1.97 7.90 1.78
C MET A 91 -1.43 6.76 0.92
N ASP A 92 -0.28 6.21 1.27
CA ASP A 92 0.25 4.98 0.67
C ASP A 92 -0.71 3.80 0.88
N ALA A 93 -1.15 3.56 2.12
CA ALA A 93 -2.13 2.53 2.43
C ALA A 93 -3.46 2.71 1.67
N LEU A 94 -3.96 3.94 1.57
CA LEU A 94 -5.16 4.24 0.78
C LEU A 94 -4.95 3.94 -0.70
N THR A 95 -3.78 4.30 -1.23
CA THR A 95 -3.43 4.03 -2.63
C THR A 95 -3.33 2.52 -2.88
N HIS A 96 -2.73 1.75 -1.97
CA HIS A 96 -2.71 0.29 -2.02
C HIS A 96 -4.13 -0.28 -2.15
N ALA A 97 -5.05 0.17 -1.30
CA ALA A 97 -6.42 -0.32 -1.31
C ALA A 97 -7.18 0.06 -2.60
N ILE A 98 -7.01 1.30 -3.08
CA ILE A 98 -7.68 1.78 -4.32
C ILE A 98 -7.12 1.05 -5.54
N GLU A 99 -5.79 0.94 -5.69
CA GLU A 99 -5.19 0.25 -6.83
C GLU A 99 -5.47 -1.26 -6.79
N GLY A 100 -5.37 -1.89 -5.62
CA GLY A 100 -5.71 -3.29 -5.46
C GLY A 100 -7.18 -3.59 -5.79
N TYR A 101 -8.10 -2.66 -5.49
CA TYR A 101 -9.50 -2.79 -5.89
C TYR A 101 -9.72 -2.64 -7.39
N THR A 102 -8.95 -1.77 -8.06
CA THR A 102 -9.14 -1.43 -9.48
C THR A 102 -8.26 -2.22 -10.44
N THR A 103 -7.28 -2.99 -9.94
CA THR A 103 -6.41 -3.83 -10.78
C THR A 103 -7.21 -4.88 -11.54
N LYS A 104 -6.68 -5.33 -12.70
CA LYS A 104 -7.33 -6.35 -13.52
C LYS A 104 -7.38 -7.74 -12.85
N ALA A 105 -6.52 -7.99 -11.89
CA ALA A 105 -6.49 -9.25 -11.14
C ALA A 105 -7.46 -9.27 -9.94
N ALA A 106 -8.14 -8.16 -9.65
CA ALA A 106 -9.09 -8.06 -8.54
C ALA A 106 -10.29 -9.01 -8.73
N TRP A 107 -10.75 -9.60 -7.64
CA TRP A 107 -11.88 -10.52 -7.57
C TRP A 107 -12.61 -10.38 -6.23
N GLU A 108 -13.76 -11.03 -6.08
CA GLU A 108 -14.71 -10.79 -4.99
C GLU A 108 -14.08 -10.82 -3.59
N MET A 109 -13.18 -11.76 -3.31
CA MET A 109 -12.55 -11.87 -1.99
C MET A 109 -11.60 -10.69 -1.73
N THR A 110 -10.79 -10.30 -2.70
CA THR A 110 -9.87 -9.17 -2.55
C THR A 110 -10.61 -7.84 -2.54
N ASP A 111 -11.72 -7.75 -3.28
CA ASP A 111 -12.59 -6.58 -3.29
C ASP A 111 -13.17 -6.29 -1.90
N MET A 112 -13.56 -7.33 -1.13
CA MET A 112 -14.01 -7.18 0.25
C MET A 112 -12.91 -6.54 1.15
N PHE A 113 -11.67 -7.02 1.05
CA PHE A 113 -10.56 -6.45 1.82
C PHE A 113 -10.31 -4.99 1.44
N HIS A 114 -10.25 -4.69 0.15
CA HIS A 114 -9.94 -3.35 -0.31
C HIS A 114 -11.02 -2.33 0.06
N LEU A 115 -12.30 -2.64 -0.14
CA LEU A 115 -13.39 -1.74 0.23
C LEU A 115 -13.44 -1.50 1.74
N LYS A 116 -13.21 -2.55 2.55
CA LYS A 116 -13.14 -2.39 4.00
C LYS A 116 -11.92 -1.59 4.45
N ALA A 117 -10.78 -1.79 3.81
CA ALA A 117 -9.58 -0.98 4.07
C ALA A 117 -9.82 0.51 3.73
N ILE A 118 -10.41 0.81 2.57
CA ILE A 118 -10.75 2.18 2.17
C ILE A 118 -11.66 2.85 3.20
N GLU A 119 -12.71 2.16 3.65
CA GLU A 119 -13.63 2.66 4.69
C GLU A 119 -12.86 3.02 5.98
N ILE A 120 -12.08 2.07 6.50
CA ILE A 120 -11.35 2.26 7.77
C ILE A 120 -10.32 3.38 7.64
N ILE A 121 -9.50 3.36 6.59
CA ILE A 121 -8.44 4.36 6.37
C ILE A 121 -9.04 5.76 6.23
N SER A 122 -10.10 5.91 5.45
CA SER A 122 -10.75 7.20 5.22
C SER A 122 -11.30 7.82 6.51
N ASN A 123 -11.81 6.99 7.41
CA ASN A 123 -12.33 7.43 8.70
C ASN A 123 -11.24 7.70 9.75
N SER A 124 -10.06 7.07 9.60
CA SER A 124 -9.04 7.06 10.65
C SER A 124 -7.82 7.94 10.37
N LEU A 125 -7.51 8.21 9.09
CA LEU A 125 -6.26 8.86 8.71
C LEU A 125 -6.07 10.25 9.37
N ARG A 126 -7.10 11.09 9.39
CA ARG A 126 -7.02 12.42 10.02
C ARG A 126 -6.77 12.30 11.53
N GLY A 127 -7.49 11.41 12.21
CA GLY A 127 -7.28 11.13 13.62
C GLY A 127 -5.86 10.61 13.91
N ALA A 128 -5.33 9.73 13.05
CA ALA A 128 -3.96 9.24 13.18
C ALA A 128 -2.91 10.35 13.01
N VAL A 129 -3.11 11.28 12.06
CA VAL A 129 -2.25 12.45 11.88
C VAL A 129 -2.28 13.36 13.11
N ASP A 130 -3.44 13.48 13.75
CA ASP A 130 -3.58 14.21 15.02
C ASP A 130 -3.16 13.38 16.26
N ASN A 131 -2.70 12.14 16.02
CA ASN A 131 -2.21 11.21 17.02
C ASN A 131 -3.26 10.76 18.03
N THR A 132 -4.52 10.63 17.60
CA THR A 132 -5.56 10.06 18.46
C THR A 132 -5.43 8.52 18.52
N PRO A 133 -5.71 7.89 19.68
CA PRO A 133 -5.64 6.43 19.80
C PRO A 133 -6.52 5.70 18.76
N GLU A 134 -7.74 6.15 18.57
CA GLU A 134 -8.70 5.57 17.63
C GLU A 134 -8.21 5.70 16.18
N GLY A 135 -7.62 6.86 15.84
CA GLY A 135 -7.02 7.08 14.52
C GLY A 135 -5.84 6.14 14.28
N ARG A 136 -4.96 5.96 15.27
CA ARG A 136 -3.81 5.04 15.18
C ARG A 136 -4.27 3.60 15.04
N GLU A 137 -5.23 3.17 15.86
CA GLU A 137 -5.80 1.82 15.79
C GLU A 137 -6.46 1.54 14.43
N GLY A 138 -7.29 2.47 13.95
CA GLY A 138 -7.92 2.35 12.65
C GLY A 138 -6.90 2.30 11.50
N MET A 139 -5.85 3.13 11.53
CA MET A 139 -4.80 3.08 10.51
C MET A 139 -3.99 1.78 10.56
N ALA A 140 -3.66 1.29 11.76
CA ALA A 140 -2.96 0.02 11.94
C ALA A 140 -3.76 -1.15 11.32
N LEU A 141 -5.05 -1.21 11.59
CA LEU A 141 -5.95 -2.22 11.03
C LEU A 141 -6.18 -2.04 9.53
N GLY A 142 -6.46 -0.81 9.10
CA GLY A 142 -6.81 -0.50 7.70
C GLY A 142 -5.68 -0.83 6.73
N GLN A 143 -4.44 -0.47 7.06
CA GLN A 143 -3.27 -0.80 6.23
C GLN A 143 -3.03 -2.32 6.15
N TYR A 144 -3.21 -3.04 7.26
CA TYR A 144 -3.06 -4.48 7.31
C TYR A 144 -4.09 -5.19 6.41
N ILE A 145 -5.36 -4.76 6.48
CA ILE A 145 -6.42 -5.30 5.60
C ILE A 145 -6.13 -4.98 4.13
N ALA A 146 -5.65 -3.76 3.81
CA ALA A 146 -5.21 -3.43 2.46
C ALA A 146 -4.12 -4.38 1.97
N GLY A 147 -3.15 -4.70 2.85
CA GLY A 147 -2.08 -5.66 2.57
C GLY A 147 -2.57 -7.05 2.23
N MET A 148 -3.54 -7.57 2.98
CA MET A 148 -4.17 -8.86 2.67
C MET A 148 -4.83 -8.87 1.29
N GLY A 149 -5.35 -7.74 0.84
CA GLY A 149 -5.92 -7.59 -0.49
C GLY A 149 -4.86 -7.55 -1.58
N PHE A 150 -4.04 -6.48 -1.62
CA PHE A 150 -3.15 -6.21 -2.74
C PHE A 150 -2.00 -7.23 -2.87
N SER A 151 -1.62 -7.90 -1.82
CA SER A 151 -0.60 -8.97 -1.86
C SER A 151 -0.99 -10.11 -2.81
N ASN A 152 -2.29 -10.27 -3.07
CA ASN A 152 -2.82 -11.33 -3.94
C ASN A 152 -3.07 -10.88 -5.39
N VAL A 153 -3.21 -9.58 -5.65
CA VAL A 153 -3.66 -9.08 -6.96
C VAL A 153 -2.73 -8.01 -7.56
N GLY A 154 -1.75 -7.55 -6.78
CA GLY A 154 -0.83 -6.50 -7.21
C GLY A 154 -1.46 -5.11 -7.18
N LEU A 155 -0.73 -4.17 -7.76
CA LEU A 155 -1.04 -2.74 -7.77
C LEU A 155 -1.15 -2.21 -9.21
N GLY A 156 -1.09 -0.89 -9.38
CA GLY A 156 -1.32 -0.25 -10.67
C GLY A 156 -0.26 0.80 -11.05
N ILE A 157 -0.71 1.77 -11.84
CA ILE A 157 0.15 2.79 -12.47
C ILE A 157 0.70 3.76 -11.43
N VAL A 158 -0.05 4.10 -10.37
CA VAL A 158 0.40 5.02 -9.32
C VAL A 158 1.69 4.52 -8.70
N HIS A 159 1.69 3.27 -8.22
CA HIS A 159 2.89 2.68 -7.61
C HIS A 159 4.06 2.55 -8.60
N SER A 160 3.77 2.18 -9.85
CA SER A 160 4.81 2.11 -10.89
C SER A 160 5.50 3.45 -11.11
N MET A 161 4.73 4.54 -11.18
CA MET A 161 5.26 5.90 -11.33
C MET A 161 5.96 6.39 -10.05
N ALA A 162 5.38 6.11 -8.87
CA ALA A 162 5.96 6.48 -7.57
C ALA A 162 7.33 5.82 -7.34
N HIS A 163 7.48 4.55 -7.75
CA HIS A 163 8.79 3.88 -7.71
C HIS A 163 9.84 4.58 -8.57
N ALA A 164 9.46 5.02 -9.78
CA ALA A 164 10.36 5.75 -10.66
C ALA A 164 10.78 7.10 -10.06
N LEU A 165 9.83 7.87 -9.51
CA LEU A 165 10.11 9.13 -8.82
C LEU A 165 11.02 8.93 -7.60
N GLY A 166 10.75 7.91 -6.80
CA GLY A 166 11.58 7.58 -5.64
C GLY A 166 12.99 7.12 -6.01
N ALA A 167 13.16 6.43 -7.16
CA ALA A 167 14.47 5.96 -7.60
C ALA A 167 15.37 7.07 -8.16
N VAL A 168 14.76 8.04 -8.87
CA VAL A 168 15.51 9.10 -9.58
C VAL A 168 15.67 10.35 -8.73
N TYR A 169 14.65 10.72 -7.96
CA TYR A 169 14.58 12.00 -7.24
C TYR A 169 14.54 11.84 -5.72
N ASP A 170 14.60 10.60 -5.21
CA ASP A 170 14.46 10.30 -3.78
C ASP A 170 13.16 10.83 -3.16
N THR A 171 12.11 10.92 -3.98
CA THR A 171 10.79 11.38 -3.54
C THR A 171 10.22 10.40 -2.53
N PRO A 172 9.76 10.85 -1.35
CA PRO A 172 9.12 9.97 -0.37
C PRO A 172 7.93 9.24 -0.98
N HIS A 173 7.89 7.90 -0.83
CA HIS A 173 6.98 7.02 -1.57
C HIS A 173 5.50 7.40 -1.41
N GLY A 174 5.04 7.56 -0.16
CA GLY A 174 3.64 7.92 0.11
C GLY A 174 3.27 9.31 -0.38
N VAL A 175 4.23 10.26 -0.43
CA VAL A 175 4.01 11.60 -1.03
C VAL A 175 3.84 11.47 -2.54
N ALA A 176 4.68 10.68 -3.21
CA ALA A 176 4.57 10.43 -4.64
C ALA A 176 3.19 9.80 -4.98
N ASN A 177 2.78 8.79 -4.20
CA ASN A 177 1.48 8.14 -4.36
C ASN A 177 0.33 9.15 -4.19
N ALA A 178 0.36 9.99 -3.16
CA ALA A 178 -0.68 10.98 -2.90
C ALA A 178 -0.84 12.01 -4.03
N ILE A 179 0.29 12.43 -4.63
CA ILE A 179 0.29 13.39 -5.76
C ILE A 179 -0.25 12.73 -7.04
N LEU A 180 0.15 11.50 -7.31
CA LEU A 180 -0.17 10.80 -8.55
C LEU A 180 -1.59 10.22 -8.56
N LEU A 181 -2.09 9.79 -7.41
CA LEU A 181 -3.35 9.05 -7.29
C LEU A 181 -4.53 9.74 -7.99
N PRO A 182 -4.85 11.03 -7.77
CA PRO A 182 -6.00 11.66 -8.40
C PRO A 182 -5.94 11.65 -9.93
N THR A 183 -4.77 11.97 -10.49
CA THR A 183 -4.57 12.01 -11.95
C THR A 183 -4.69 10.62 -12.57
N VAL A 184 -4.14 9.60 -11.91
CA VAL A 184 -4.24 8.21 -12.40
C VAL A 184 -5.68 7.70 -12.27
N MET A 185 -6.41 8.06 -11.21
CA MET A 185 -7.83 7.73 -11.09
C MET A 185 -8.64 8.32 -12.25
N GLU A 186 -8.40 9.59 -12.60
CA GLU A 186 -9.04 10.23 -13.76
C GLU A 186 -8.71 9.48 -15.06
N TYR A 187 -7.45 9.11 -15.26
CA TYR A 187 -7.00 8.35 -16.44
C TYR A 187 -7.67 6.96 -16.51
N ASN A 188 -7.79 6.27 -15.40
CA ASN A 188 -8.35 4.92 -15.34
C ASN A 188 -9.90 4.89 -15.40
N ALA A 189 -10.57 6.01 -15.17
CA ALA A 189 -12.02 6.07 -15.05
C ALA A 189 -12.81 5.40 -16.17
N PRO A 190 -12.47 5.60 -17.44
CA PRO A 190 -13.22 4.98 -18.52
C PRO A 190 -13.17 3.45 -18.54
N PHE A 191 -12.22 2.85 -17.77
CA PHE A 191 -11.92 1.42 -17.78
C PHE A 191 -12.32 0.69 -16.49
N THR A 192 -12.76 1.42 -15.45
CA THR A 192 -13.03 0.84 -14.12
C THR A 192 -14.50 0.56 -13.86
N GLY A 193 -15.40 0.90 -14.79
CA GLY A 193 -16.84 0.75 -14.61
C GLY A 193 -17.33 1.51 -13.36
N ASP A 194 -18.12 0.85 -12.52
CA ASP A 194 -18.68 1.45 -11.31
C ASP A 194 -17.74 1.40 -10.08
N LYS A 195 -16.52 0.87 -10.22
CA LYS A 195 -15.64 0.67 -9.05
C LYS A 195 -15.37 1.95 -8.27
N TYR A 196 -15.23 3.09 -8.93
CA TYR A 196 -15.05 4.37 -8.23
C TYR A 196 -16.28 4.85 -7.44
N LYS A 197 -17.48 4.44 -7.82
CA LYS A 197 -18.69 4.69 -7.03
C LYS A 197 -18.63 3.90 -5.70
N TYR A 198 -18.19 2.64 -5.75
CA TYR A 198 -18.02 1.84 -4.53
C TYR A 198 -16.91 2.38 -3.64
N ILE A 199 -15.81 2.86 -4.20
CA ILE A 199 -14.75 3.55 -3.47
C ILE A 199 -15.31 4.80 -2.76
N ALA A 200 -16.01 5.66 -3.49
CA ALA A 200 -16.60 6.87 -2.93
C ALA A 200 -17.59 6.55 -1.78
N LYS A 201 -18.41 5.53 -1.96
CA LYS A 201 -19.31 5.05 -0.90
C LYS A 201 -18.55 4.55 0.32
N ALA A 202 -17.48 3.78 0.13
CA ALA A 202 -16.63 3.32 1.22
C ALA A 202 -15.94 4.48 1.96
N MET A 203 -15.61 5.56 1.25
CA MET A 203 -15.08 6.81 1.82
C MET A 203 -16.14 7.68 2.51
N GLY A 204 -17.41 7.27 2.53
CA GLY A 204 -18.51 8.04 3.14
C GLY A 204 -18.96 9.24 2.31
N VAL A 205 -18.70 9.25 1.00
CA VAL A 205 -19.15 10.32 0.11
C VAL A 205 -20.62 10.09 -0.27
N GLU A 206 -21.49 11.06 0.02
CA GLU A 206 -22.91 11.02 -0.32
C GLU A 206 -23.17 11.40 -1.79
N GLY A 207 -24.31 10.98 -2.33
CA GLY A 207 -24.74 11.34 -3.69
C GLY A 207 -23.92 10.71 -4.81
N VAL A 208 -23.31 9.56 -4.56
CA VAL A 208 -22.38 8.86 -5.43
C VAL A 208 -22.94 8.50 -6.81
N GLU A 209 -24.27 8.41 -6.94
CA GLU A 209 -24.97 8.06 -8.20
C GLU A 209 -24.72 9.09 -9.32
N ASN A 210 -24.45 10.35 -8.94
CA ASN A 210 -24.22 11.48 -9.85
C ASN A 210 -22.79 12.02 -9.82
N LEU A 211 -21.84 11.31 -9.20
CA LEU A 211 -20.45 11.80 -9.06
C LEU A 211 -19.70 11.73 -10.39
N SER A 212 -19.19 12.88 -10.82
CA SER A 212 -18.03 12.93 -11.70
C SER A 212 -16.78 12.58 -10.89
N LEU A 213 -15.76 12.03 -11.55
CA LEU A 213 -14.48 11.67 -10.93
C LEU A 213 -13.78 12.82 -10.18
N ILE A 214 -14.06 14.06 -10.56
CA ILE A 214 -13.57 15.27 -9.91
C ILE A 214 -13.96 15.27 -8.43
N HIS A 215 -15.17 14.84 -8.09
CA HIS A 215 -15.66 14.83 -6.70
C HIS A 215 -15.01 13.74 -5.85
N ILE A 216 -14.61 12.60 -6.44
CA ILE A 216 -13.90 11.53 -5.74
C ILE A 216 -12.46 11.94 -5.39
N SER A 217 -11.81 12.70 -6.28
CA SER A 217 -10.45 13.17 -6.08
C SER A 217 -10.34 14.47 -5.25
N GLU A 218 -11.42 15.23 -5.08
CA GLU A 218 -11.42 16.47 -4.32
C GLU A 218 -11.04 16.33 -2.83
N PRO A 219 -11.47 15.32 -2.08
CA PRO A 219 -11.02 15.14 -0.70
C PRO A 219 -9.49 15.04 -0.57
N THR A 220 -8.82 14.47 -1.54
CA THR A 220 -7.34 14.35 -1.56
C THR A 220 -6.66 15.64 -2.03
N ARG A 221 -7.34 16.48 -2.83
CA ARG A 221 -6.80 17.74 -3.35
C ARG A 221 -6.99 18.91 -2.38
N ARG A 222 -8.09 18.94 -1.61
CA ARG A 222 -8.49 20.10 -0.77
C ARG A 222 -7.96 20.08 0.66
N THR A 223 -7.45 18.99 1.12
CA THR A 223 -6.85 18.89 2.44
C THR A 223 -5.36 18.64 2.31
N PRO A 224 -4.51 19.70 2.26
CA PRO A 224 -3.09 19.51 2.50
C PRO A 224 -2.95 18.89 3.90
N ILE A 225 -2.38 17.71 3.93
CA ILE A 225 -2.03 17.04 5.18
C ILE A 225 -0.74 17.65 5.69
#